data_0ee798dfd6a16d794b44f14a828f8054
#
_entry.id   0ee798dfd6a16d794b44f14a828f8054
#
_cell.length_a   1.000
_cell.length_b   1.000
_cell.length_c   1.000
_cell.angle_alpha   90.00
_cell.angle_beta   90.00
_cell.angle_gamma   90.00
#
_symmetry.space_group_name_H-M   'P 1'
#
loop_
_entity.id
_entity.type
_entity.pdbx_description
1 polymer ?
#
loop_
_entity_poly.entity_id
_entity_poly.type
_entity_poly.pdbx_seq_one_letter_code
_entity_poly.pdbx_strand_id
1 'polypeptide(L)'
;MPFQQLSIIVPAYNEEKTIVRILEKLHNIELIGGIQKEIIVVNDCSKDATEREVFNFRQNNPNCNLQYYKHEQNKGKGAALHTGISKATGDYLIVQDADLEYDPEEFNLLIKPILAGF
;
A
#
# COMPACT_ATOMS: atom_id res chain seq x y z
N MET A 1 17.34 -13.81 8.25
CA MET A 1 15.92 -14.16 8.10
C MET A 1 15.51 -14.06 6.64
N PRO A 2 14.82 -15.02 6.12
CA PRO A 2 14.34 -14.91 4.74
C PRO A 2 13.31 -13.78 4.63
N PHE A 3 13.34 -13.09 3.49
CA PHE A 3 12.36 -12.08 3.17
C PHE A 3 11.05 -12.77 2.78
N GLN A 4 10.02 -12.65 3.59
CA GLN A 4 8.75 -13.35 3.39
C GLN A 4 7.58 -12.43 3.11
N GLN A 5 7.60 -11.20 3.59
CA GLN A 5 6.49 -10.28 3.44
C GLN A 5 6.97 -8.86 3.20
N LEU A 6 6.31 -8.19 2.25
CA LEU A 6 6.52 -6.77 1.95
C LEU A 6 5.29 -5.99 2.40
N SER A 7 5.50 -4.97 3.20
CA SER A 7 4.44 -4.03 3.56
C SER A 7 4.46 -2.84 2.61
N ILE A 8 3.33 -2.57 1.95
CA ILE A 8 3.19 -1.48 0.98
C ILE A 8 2.30 -0.42 1.62
N ILE A 9 2.88 0.72 1.94
CA ILE A 9 2.15 1.81 2.58
C ILE A 9 1.63 2.74 1.50
N VAL A 10 0.32 2.96 1.50
CA VAL A 10 -0.36 3.82 0.52
C VAL A 10 -0.99 4.99 1.27
N PRO A 11 -0.27 6.11 1.39
CA PRO A 11 -0.89 7.30 1.95
C PRO A 11 -1.85 7.89 0.94
N ALA A 12 -3.03 8.30 1.38
CA ALA A 12 -4.07 8.81 0.49
C ALA A 12 -4.74 10.04 1.08
N TYR A 13 -4.88 11.07 0.26
CA TYR A 13 -5.65 12.24 0.60
C TYR A 13 -6.35 12.76 -0.65
N ASN A 14 -7.69 12.66 -0.68
CA ASN A 14 -8.51 13.06 -1.83
C ASN A 14 -8.07 12.39 -3.14
N GLU A 15 -7.98 11.06 -3.11
CA GLU A 15 -7.51 10.25 -4.23
C GLU A 15 -8.61 9.35 -4.79
N GLU A 16 -9.88 9.79 -4.74
CA GLU A 16 -11.00 8.97 -5.18
C GLU A 16 -10.89 8.50 -6.63
N LYS A 17 -10.21 9.29 -7.49
CA LYS A 17 -10.11 8.98 -8.92
C LYS A 17 -9.04 7.95 -9.24
N THR A 18 -8.07 7.75 -8.36
CA THR A 18 -6.89 6.93 -8.66
C THR A 18 -6.71 5.77 -7.71
N ILE A 19 -7.29 5.83 -6.51
CA ILE A 19 -6.99 4.86 -5.45
C ILE A 19 -7.31 3.42 -5.85
N VAL A 20 -8.44 3.18 -6.50
CA VAL A 20 -8.83 1.82 -6.88
C VAL A 20 -7.84 1.25 -7.90
N ARG A 21 -7.40 2.06 -8.85
CA ARG A 21 -6.47 1.61 -9.88
C ARG A 21 -5.13 1.21 -9.28
N ILE A 22 -4.62 1.98 -8.32
CA ILE A 22 -3.36 1.63 -7.69
C ILE A 22 -3.52 0.39 -6.81
N LEU A 23 -4.64 0.26 -6.11
CA LEU A 23 -4.89 -0.93 -5.30
C LEU A 23 -5.02 -2.18 -6.18
N GLU A 24 -5.66 -2.08 -7.34
CA GLU A 24 -5.74 -3.19 -8.28
C GLU A 24 -4.34 -3.61 -8.77
N LYS A 25 -3.51 -2.65 -9.12
CA LYS A 25 -2.13 -2.95 -9.55
C LYS A 25 -1.33 -3.61 -8.44
N LEU A 26 -1.44 -3.10 -7.21
CA LEU A 26 -0.72 -3.67 -6.07
C LEU A 26 -1.22 -5.07 -5.73
N HIS A 27 -2.53 -5.30 -5.86
CA HIS A 27 -3.11 -6.61 -5.59
C HIS A 27 -2.69 -7.64 -6.64
N ASN A 28 -2.62 -7.23 -7.90
CA ASN A 28 -2.37 -8.15 -9.01
C ASN A 28 -0.89 -8.42 -9.28
N ILE A 29 0.01 -7.58 -8.81
CA ILE A 29 1.44 -7.82 -9.02
C ILE A 29 1.88 -9.07 -8.26
N GLU A 30 2.63 -9.93 -8.92
CA GLU A 30 3.26 -11.09 -8.29
C GLU A 30 4.70 -10.75 -7.94
N LEU A 31 5.02 -10.79 -6.67
CA LEU A 31 6.37 -10.51 -6.21
C LEU A 31 7.25 -11.76 -6.40
N ILE A 32 8.49 -11.54 -6.82
CA ILE A 32 9.46 -12.62 -7.01
C ILE A 32 9.71 -13.32 -5.66
N GLY A 33 10.15 -14.57 -5.72
CA GLY A 33 10.50 -15.34 -4.52
C GLY A 33 9.32 -15.74 -3.64
N GLY A 34 8.09 -15.66 -4.14
CA GLY A 34 6.90 -16.02 -3.36
C GLY A 34 6.59 -15.09 -2.21
N ILE A 35 7.11 -13.86 -2.26
CA ILE A 35 6.93 -12.87 -1.18
C ILE A 35 5.46 -12.47 -1.10
N GLN A 36 4.93 -12.47 0.12
CA GLN A 36 3.57 -12.03 0.40
C GLN A 36 3.49 -10.52 0.49
N LYS A 37 2.31 -9.98 0.23
CA LYS A 37 2.05 -8.53 0.29
C LYS A 37 1.11 -8.19 1.42
N GLU A 38 1.39 -7.09 2.09
CA GLU A 38 0.49 -6.45 3.03
C GLU A 38 0.30 -5.02 2.55
N ILE A 39 -0.92 -4.65 2.16
CA ILE A 39 -1.22 -3.30 1.68
C ILE A 39 -1.84 -2.52 2.83
N ILE A 40 -1.26 -1.38 3.17
CA ILE A 40 -1.72 -0.54 4.28
C ILE A 40 -2.11 0.82 3.71
N VAL A 41 -3.40 1.08 3.64
CA VAL A 41 -3.92 2.37 3.20
C VAL A 41 -4.11 3.25 4.43
N VAL A 42 -3.51 4.43 4.40
CA VAL A 42 -3.71 5.44 5.45
C VAL A 42 -4.39 6.65 4.81
N ASN A 43 -5.65 6.83 5.14
CA ASN A 43 -6.45 7.95 4.64
C ASN A 43 -6.29 9.13 5.59
N ASP A 44 -5.70 10.21 5.09
CA ASP A 44 -5.42 11.40 5.90
C ASP A 44 -6.61 12.34 5.91
N CYS A 45 -7.78 11.83 6.31
CA CYS A 45 -9.01 12.59 6.45
C CYS A 45 -9.48 13.18 5.11
N SER A 46 -9.55 12.33 4.06
CA SER A 46 -10.04 12.75 2.76
C SER A 46 -11.49 13.26 2.86
N LYS A 47 -11.79 14.29 2.09
CA LYS A 47 -13.12 14.92 2.05
C LYS A 47 -13.94 14.41 0.89
N ASP A 48 -13.35 13.62 0.01
CA ASP A 48 -14.01 13.05 -1.16
C ASP A 48 -14.42 11.59 -0.88
N ALA A 49 -14.64 10.80 -1.93
CA ALA A 49 -15.08 9.42 -1.83
C ALA A 49 -13.93 8.41 -1.70
N THR A 50 -12.72 8.85 -1.33
CA THR A 50 -11.57 7.94 -1.19
C THR A 50 -11.90 6.75 -0.28
N GLU A 51 -12.46 6.99 0.90
CA GLU A 51 -12.80 5.90 1.84
C GLU A 51 -13.77 4.90 1.21
N ARG A 52 -14.83 5.39 0.58
CA ARG A 52 -15.81 4.51 -0.06
C ARG A 52 -15.16 3.65 -1.14
N GLU A 53 -14.27 4.24 -1.92
CA GLU A 53 -13.59 3.51 -2.99
C GLU A 53 -12.69 2.41 -2.42
N VAL A 54 -11.99 2.67 -1.33
CA VAL A 54 -11.17 1.65 -0.66
C VAL A 54 -12.05 0.52 -0.13
N PHE A 55 -13.16 0.84 0.51
CA PHE A 55 -14.06 -0.17 1.07
C PHE A 55 -14.70 -1.02 -0.04
N ASN A 56 -15.10 -0.40 -1.15
CA ASN A 56 -15.63 -1.14 -2.28
C ASN A 56 -14.58 -2.09 -2.86
N PHE A 57 -13.35 -1.63 -3.00
CA PHE A 57 -12.26 -2.48 -3.47
C PHE A 57 -12.05 -3.66 -2.53
N ARG A 58 -12.00 -3.42 -1.23
CA ARG A 58 -11.76 -4.47 -0.24
C ARG A 58 -12.89 -5.50 -0.27
N GLN A 59 -14.13 -5.04 -0.41
CA GLN A 59 -15.27 -5.94 -0.47
C GLN A 59 -15.24 -6.82 -1.73
N ASN A 60 -14.79 -6.26 -2.85
CA ASN A 60 -14.70 -6.98 -4.12
C ASN A 60 -13.47 -7.88 -4.22
N ASN A 61 -12.51 -7.73 -3.32
CA ASN A 61 -11.25 -8.48 -3.32
C ASN A 61 -10.96 -9.04 -1.92
N PRO A 62 -11.80 -9.97 -1.43
CA PRO A 62 -11.67 -10.44 -0.04
C PRO A 62 -10.37 -11.17 0.25
N ASN A 63 -9.67 -11.66 -0.78
CA ASN A 63 -8.39 -12.34 -0.61
C ASN A 63 -7.20 -11.37 -0.55
N CYS A 64 -7.44 -10.08 -0.76
CA CYS A 64 -6.39 -9.07 -0.68
C CYS A 64 -6.09 -8.76 0.79
N ASN A 65 -4.82 -8.87 1.19
CA ASN A 65 -4.41 -8.49 2.53
C ASN A 65 -4.29 -6.97 2.58
N LEU A 66 -5.42 -6.31 2.82
CA LEU A 66 -5.52 -4.86 2.83
C LEU A 66 -6.00 -4.39 4.19
N GLN A 67 -5.23 -3.53 4.82
CA GLN A 67 -5.56 -2.87 6.07
C GLN A 67 -5.83 -1.41 5.80
N TYR A 68 -6.81 -0.86 6.50
CA TYR A 68 -7.23 0.52 6.30
C TYR A 68 -7.23 1.27 7.61
N TYR A 69 -6.59 2.44 7.63
CA TYR A 69 -6.56 3.34 8.77
C TYR A 69 -6.92 4.73 8.30
N LYS A 70 -7.62 5.47 9.15
CA LYS A 70 -8.09 6.81 8.84
C LYS A 70 -7.69 7.76 9.96
N HIS A 71 -7.13 8.89 9.59
CA HIS A 71 -6.92 10.00 10.52
C HIS A 71 -8.24 10.78 10.67
N GLU A 72 -8.56 11.19 11.88
CA GLU A 72 -9.75 12.00 12.14
C GLU A 72 -9.57 13.44 11.68
N GLN A 73 -8.32 13.87 11.51
CA GLN A 73 -7.96 15.20 11.02
C GLN A 73 -6.86 15.05 10.00
N ASN A 74 -6.79 16.00 9.06
CA ASN A 74 -5.68 16.04 8.12
C ASN A 74 -4.41 16.41 8.87
N LYS A 75 -3.45 15.49 8.88
CA LYS A 75 -2.17 15.65 9.59
C LYS A 75 -0.98 15.72 8.65
N GLY A 76 -1.22 15.55 7.35
CA GLY A 76 -0.18 15.60 6.34
C GLY A 76 0.39 14.25 5.98
N LYS A 77 1.12 14.21 4.86
CA LYS A 77 1.69 12.97 4.32
C LYS A 77 2.69 12.32 5.28
N GLY A 78 3.52 13.12 5.93
CA GLY A 78 4.49 12.57 6.89
C GLY A 78 3.82 11.82 8.03
N ALA A 79 2.72 12.36 8.55
CA ALA A 79 1.96 11.68 9.60
C ALA A 79 1.31 10.40 9.08
N ALA A 80 0.80 10.42 7.82
CA ALA A 80 0.24 9.22 7.20
C ALA A 80 1.29 8.13 7.04
N LEU A 81 2.48 8.48 6.61
CA LEU A 81 3.60 7.54 6.51
C LEU A 81 3.95 6.95 7.87
N HIS A 82 4.03 7.80 8.88
CA HIS A 82 4.35 7.36 10.25
C HIS A 82 3.30 6.35 10.75
N THR A 83 2.02 6.63 10.53
CA THR A 83 0.95 5.71 10.91
C THR A 83 1.12 4.37 10.18
N GLY A 84 1.35 4.40 8.86
CA GLY A 84 1.54 3.19 8.07
C GLY A 84 2.73 2.37 8.55
N ILE A 85 3.86 3.03 8.82
CA ILE A 85 5.06 2.37 9.31
C ILE A 85 4.79 1.69 10.66
N SER A 86 4.04 2.35 11.56
CA SER A 86 3.74 1.78 12.87
C SER A 86 2.85 0.55 12.79
N LYS A 87 2.09 0.39 11.71
CA LYS A 87 1.19 -0.75 11.50
C LYS A 87 1.79 -1.86 10.65
N ALA A 88 2.91 -1.59 10.00
CA ALA A 88 3.53 -2.56 9.10
C ALA A 88 4.10 -3.75 9.86
N THR A 89 3.88 -4.96 9.32
CA THR A 89 4.39 -6.20 9.92
C THR A 89 5.35 -6.94 8.99
N GLY A 90 5.59 -6.43 7.79
CA GLY A 90 6.48 -7.07 6.82
C GLY A 90 7.94 -6.94 7.17
N ASP A 91 8.76 -7.74 6.52
CA ASP A 91 10.21 -7.73 6.69
C ASP A 91 10.84 -6.45 6.13
N TYR A 92 10.24 -5.92 5.09
CA TYR A 92 10.59 -4.64 4.47
C TYR A 92 9.31 -3.87 4.20
N LEU A 93 9.45 -2.57 4.05
CA LEU A 93 8.33 -1.74 3.68
C LEU A 93 8.70 -0.83 2.52
N ILE A 94 7.68 -0.48 1.73
CA ILE A 94 7.82 0.42 0.61
C ILE A 94 6.62 1.36 0.60
N VAL A 95 6.81 2.57 0.07
CA VAL A 95 5.74 3.56 -0.02
C VAL A 95 5.30 3.65 -1.47
N GLN A 96 3.99 3.56 -1.69
CA GLN A 96 3.38 3.76 -2.99
C GLN A 96 2.37 4.89 -2.91
N ASP A 97 2.63 6.00 -3.58
CA ASP A 97 1.68 7.11 -3.63
C ASP A 97 0.42 6.69 -4.39
N ALA A 98 -0.72 7.23 -3.97
CA ALA A 98 -2.01 6.88 -4.56
C ALA A 98 -2.29 7.61 -5.87
N ASP A 99 -1.37 8.42 -6.35
CA ASP A 99 -1.52 9.22 -7.57
C ASP A 99 -0.95 8.55 -8.84
N LEU A 100 -0.54 7.28 -8.74
CA LEU A 100 -0.05 6.49 -9.86
C LEU A 100 1.28 6.95 -10.47
N GLU A 101 2.11 7.68 -9.73
CA GLU A 101 3.40 8.14 -10.23
C GLU A 101 4.38 7.00 -10.49
N TYR A 102 4.19 5.84 -9.84
CA TYR A 102 5.11 4.72 -9.94
C TYR A 102 4.42 3.50 -10.54
N ASP A 103 5.19 2.72 -11.30
CA ASP A 103 4.74 1.40 -11.73
C ASP A 103 5.02 0.39 -10.61
N PRO A 104 3.99 -0.22 -10.01
CA PRO A 104 4.21 -1.19 -8.93
C PRO A 104 5.06 -2.39 -9.35
N GLU A 105 5.15 -2.69 -10.65
CA GLU A 105 5.98 -3.80 -11.11
C GLU A 105 7.47 -3.54 -10.91
N GLU A 106 7.88 -2.28 -10.74
CA GLU A 106 9.25 -1.94 -10.40
C GLU A 106 9.65 -2.47 -9.02
N PHE A 107 8.68 -2.87 -8.18
CA PHE A 107 8.98 -3.45 -6.87
C PHE A 107 9.88 -4.67 -7.00
N ASN A 108 9.68 -5.50 -8.04
CA ASN A 108 10.51 -6.68 -8.25
C ASN A 108 11.96 -6.30 -8.55
N LEU A 109 12.20 -5.16 -9.18
CA LEU A 109 13.54 -4.67 -9.42
C LEU A 109 14.23 -4.25 -8.11
N LEU A 110 13.45 -3.72 -7.16
CA LEU A 110 13.99 -3.33 -5.85
C LEU A 110 14.23 -4.55 -4.95
N ILE A 111 13.37 -5.56 -5.06
CA ILE A 111 13.43 -6.75 -4.22
C ILE A 111 14.55 -7.69 -4.65
N LYS A 112 14.85 -7.76 -5.94
CA LYS A 112 15.81 -8.70 -6.49
C LYS A 112 17.17 -8.66 -5.81
N PRO A 113 17.80 -7.50 -5.59
CA PRO A 113 19.07 -7.46 -4.85
C PRO A 113 18.95 -7.99 -3.43
N ILE A 114 17.83 -7.71 -2.75
CA ILE A 114 17.62 -8.14 -1.37
C ILE A 114 17.56 -9.67 -1.31
N LEU A 115 16.88 -10.31 -2.25
CA LEU A 115 16.83 -11.77 -2.33
C LEU A 115 18.18 -12.38 -2.65
N ALA A 116 19.04 -11.64 -3.34
CA ALA A 116 20.40 -12.09 -3.66
C ALA A 116 21.37 -11.89 -2.50
N GLY A 117 20.94 -11.37 -1.37
CA GLY A 117 21.77 -11.21 -0.17
C GLY A 117 22.43 -9.86 -0.02
N PHE A 118 21.93 -8.84 -0.68
CA PHE A 118 22.47 -7.47 -0.57
C PHE A 118 21.63 -6.59 0.33
#